data_1f287c8103b72f3c501aa414a14b16fa
#
_entry.id   1f287c8103b72f3c501aa414a14b16fa
#
_cell.length_a   1.000
_cell.length_b   1.000
_cell.length_c   1.000
_cell.angle_alpha   90.00
_cell.angle_beta   90.00
_cell.angle_gamma   90.00
#
_symmetry.space_group_name_H-M   'P 1'
#
loop_
_entity.id
_entity.type
_entity.pdbx_description
1 polymer ?
#
loop_
_entity_poly.entity_id
_entity_poly.type
_entity_poly.pdbx_seq_one_letter_code
_entity_poly.pdbx_strand_id
1 'polypeptide(L)'
;MKRILAYRFSAFGDVAMTVPVCVEFLEQNPDVEIVFVSRDNFKDLFDKHPRLKFYGINLDDYKGVFGIRKLTKQLIKQFNPDYVADLHDVIRTKMLNSIFIRHGYKVFQIDKGKIEKEKLTDIWNLDKFPLKRTVERYADVFRRMGFQVNLSHKLRTLSDNKKDIGFAPFAQHKGKMMPEEKSFELARILAKTHRVYFFGGGKEENDILTKWEKQIPNTHSLSGKLKLTEELQKISELELMISMDSANMHLASLMGTRCIS
;
A
#
# COMPACT_ATOMS: atom_id res chain seq x y z
N MET A 1 -6.20 -25.51 -9.56
CA MET A 1 -6.07 -24.09 -9.21
C MET A 1 -4.58 -23.75 -9.17
N LYS A 2 -4.14 -22.75 -9.95
CA LYS A 2 -2.74 -22.31 -9.97
C LYS A 2 -2.47 -21.44 -8.76
N ARG A 3 -1.29 -21.57 -8.17
CA ARG A 3 -0.86 -20.80 -6.99
C ARG A 3 0.26 -19.84 -7.34
N ILE A 4 0.06 -18.57 -7.06
CA ILE A 4 1.08 -17.52 -7.20
C ILE A 4 1.56 -17.14 -5.81
N LEU A 5 2.87 -17.18 -5.57
CA LEU A 5 3.50 -16.64 -4.40
C LEU A 5 3.94 -15.21 -4.72
N ALA A 6 3.24 -14.23 -4.16
CA ALA A 6 3.58 -12.81 -4.33
C ALA A 6 4.22 -12.26 -3.06
N TYR A 7 5.17 -11.33 -3.17
CA TYR A 7 5.74 -10.68 -2.00
C TYR A 7 6.11 -9.22 -2.21
N ARG A 8 5.85 -8.43 -1.15
CA ARG A 8 6.31 -7.07 -0.97
C ARG A 8 6.38 -6.76 0.53
N PHE A 9 7.54 -6.29 1.03
CA PHE A 9 7.80 -6.14 2.47
C PHE A 9 7.75 -4.70 2.98
N SER A 10 7.72 -3.72 2.09
CA SER A 10 7.67 -2.27 2.37
C SER A 10 7.47 -1.45 1.08
N ALA A 11 7.20 -0.13 1.13
CA ALA A 11 6.69 0.55 2.30
C ALA A 11 5.21 0.22 2.54
N PHE A 12 4.62 0.67 3.66
CA PHE A 12 3.24 0.35 4.04
C PHE A 12 2.22 0.75 2.94
N GLY A 13 2.27 1.98 2.46
CA GLY A 13 1.39 2.44 1.38
C GLY A 13 1.58 1.68 0.06
N ASP A 14 2.83 1.32 -0.27
CA ASP A 14 3.11 0.50 -1.45
C ASP A 14 2.51 -0.92 -1.34
N VAL A 15 2.53 -1.51 -0.12
CA VAL A 15 1.88 -2.80 0.12
C VAL A 15 0.36 -2.65 -0.02
N ALA A 16 -0.22 -1.59 0.55
CA ALA A 16 -1.65 -1.30 0.40
C ALA A 16 -2.07 -1.20 -1.07
N MET A 17 -1.26 -0.56 -1.93
CA MET A 17 -1.52 -0.46 -3.38
C MET A 17 -1.52 -1.82 -4.11
N THR A 18 -0.86 -2.86 -3.59
CA THR A 18 -0.88 -4.18 -4.23
C THR A 18 -2.22 -4.89 -4.04
N VAL A 19 -2.95 -4.59 -2.97
CA VAL A 19 -4.18 -5.31 -2.60
C VAL A 19 -5.27 -5.20 -3.67
N PRO A 20 -5.68 -3.98 -4.11
CA PRO A 20 -6.72 -3.87 -5.15
C PRO A 20 -6.29 -4.53 -6.46
N VAL A 21 -4.99 -4.48 -6.81
CA VAL A 21 -4.48 -5.17 -8.01
C VAL A 21 -4.63 -6.69 -7.87
N CYS A 22 -4.30 -7.25 -6.70
CA CYS A 22 -4.47 -8.69 -6.45
C CYS A 22 -5.96 -9.10 -6.46
N VAL A 23 -6.84 -8.27 -5.92
CA VAL A 23 -8.29 -8.53 -5.89
C VAL A 23 -8.85 -8.53 -7.32
N GLU A 24 -8.63 -7.46 -8.11
CA GLU A 24 -9.11 -7.39 -9.50
C GLU A 24 -8.50 -8.48 -10.38
N PHE A 25 -7.24 -8.84 -10.17
CA PHE A 25 -6.62 -9.99 -10.82
C PHE A 25 -7.34 -11.30 -10.52
N LEU A 26 -7.63 -11.58 -9.24
CA LEU A 26 -8.30 -12.82 -8.83
C LEU A 26 -9.75 -12.90 -9.32
N GLU A 27 -10.45 -11.77 -9.41
CA GLU A 27 -11.79 -11.70 -9.97
C GLU A 27 -11.83 -12.09 -11.45
N GLN A 28 -10.79 -11.72 -12.22
CA GLN A 28 -10.65 -12.04 -13.64
C GLN A 28 -10.06 -13.43 -13.89
N ASN A 29 -9.46 -14.08 -12.89
CA ASN A 29 -8.82 -15.38 -13.02
C ASN A 29 -9.33 -16.35 -11.94
N PRO A 30 -10.48 -17.01 -12.17
CA PRO A 30 -11.14 -17.84 -11.14
C PRO A 30 -10.33 -19.06 -10.70
N ASP A 31 -9.45 -19.57 -11.56
CA ASP A 31 -8.63 -20.77 -11.31
C ASP A 31 -7.28 -20.46 -10.65
N VAL A 32 -7.11 -19.26 -10.08
CA VAL A 32 -5.87 -18.82 -9.44
C VAL A 32 -6.10 -18.44 -7.98
N GLU A 33 -5.14 -18.75 -7.12
CA GLU A 33 -5.02 -18.19 -5.78
C GLU A 33 -3.68 -17.46 -5.63
N ILE A 34 -3.65 -16.44 -4.77
CA ILE A 34 -2.43 -15.74 -4.38
C ILE A 34 -2.13 -16.01 -2.91
N VAL A 35 -0.91 -16.44 -2.61
CA VAL A 35 -0.32 -16.36 -1.27
C VAL A 35 0.57 -15.12 -1.24
N PHE A 36 0.14 -14.11 -0.50
CA PHE A 36 0.88 -12.86 -0.39
C PHE A 36 1.74 -12.84 0.87
N VAL A 37 3.06 -12.80 0.70
CA VAL A 37 4.03 -12.79 1.78
C VAL A 37 4.45 -11.36 2.08
N SER A 38 4.22 -10.92 3.31
CA SER A 38 4.63 -9.59 3.76
C SER A 38 4.96 -9.57 5.25
N ARG A 39 5.23 -8.39 5.81
CA ARG A 39 5.40 -8.24 7.25
C ARG A 39 4.10 -8.52 7.97
N ASP A 40 4.17 -9.20 9.10
CA ASP A 40 2.99 -9.67 9.85
C ASP A 40 2.03 -8.53 10.22
N ASN A 41 2.55 -7.37 10.55
CA ASN A 41 1.76 -6.19 10.90
C ASN A 41 0.95 -5.58 9.73
N PHE A 42 1.05 -6.12 8.51
CA PHE A 42 0.27 -5.68 7.35
C PHE A 42 -0.94 -6.59 7.04
N LYS A 43 -1.18 -7.60 7.88
CA LYS A 43 -2.23 -8.60 7.69
C LYS A 43 -3.60 -7.99 7.39
N ASP A 44 -3.99 -6.97 8.14
CA ASP A 44 -5.33 -6.38 8.07
C ASP A 44 -5.65 -5.70 6.71
N LEU A 45 -4.62 -5.45 5.89
CA LEU A 45 -4.81 -4.94 4.53
C LEU A 45 -5.40 -6.00 3.57
N PHE A 46 -5.25 -7.30 3.87
CA PHE A 46 -5.44 -8.40 2.91
C PHE A 46 -6.75 -9.18 3.07
N ASP A 47 -7.56 -8.87 4.05
CA ASP A 47 -8.87 -9.51 4.24
C ASP A 47 -9.92 -8.93 3.25
N LYS A 48 -9.69 -9.14 1.95
CA LYS A 48 -10.49 -8.54 0.87
C LYS A 48 -11.00 -9.55 -0.16
N HIS A 49 -10.43 -10.76 -0.20
CA HIS A 49 -10.82 -11.77 -1.18
C HIS A 49 -10.46 -13.19 -0.70
N PRO A 50 -11.36 -14.19 -0.81
CA PRO A 50 -11.15 -15.54 -0.25
C PRO A 50 -9.96 -16.30 -0.85
N ARG A 51 -9.55 -15.98 -2.08
CA ARG A 51 -8.38 -16.57 -2.75
C ARG A 51 -7.09 -15.73 -2.63
N LEU A 52 -7.13 -14.60 -1.89
CA LEU A 52 -5.96 -13.81 -1.51
C LEU A 52 -5.59 -14.18 -0.07
N LYS A 53 -4.63 -15.07 0.08
CA LYS A 53 -4.18 -15.56 1.39
C LYS A 53 -2.96 -14.79 1.85
N PHE A 54 -3.01 -14.23 3.05
CA PHE A 54 -1.87 -13.53 3.62
C PHE A 54 -0.97 -14.48 4.41
N TYR A 55 0.34 -14.36 4.22
CA TYR A 55 1.35 -15.03 5.00
C TYR A 55 2.32 -14.01 5.61
N GLY A 56 2.12 -13.76 6.90
CA GLY A 56 2.92 -12.80 7.67
C GLY A 56 4.28 -13.39 8.07
N ILE A 57 5.30 -12.57 7.98
CA ILE A 57 6.65 -12.92 8.46
C ILE A 57 7.25 -11.77 9.27
N ASN A 58 8.04 -12.14 10.27
CA ASN A 58 8.96 -11.20 10.89
C ASN A 58 10.30 -11.24 10.14
N LEU A 59 10.65 -10.14 9.47
CA LEU A 59 11.88 -10.07 8.67
C LEU A 59 13.16 -10.17 9.49
N ASP A 60 13.09 -9.95 10.82
CA ASP A 60 14.23 -10.08 11.71
C ASP A 60 14.67 -11.53 11.92
N ASP A 61 13.73 -12.48 11.75
CA ASP A 61 14.01 -13.91 11.84
C ASP A 61 14.76 -14.45 10.61
N TYR A 62 14.86 -13.63 9.54
CA TYR A 62 15.42 -14.02 8.25
C TYR A 62 16.52 -13.06 7.76
N LYS A 63 17.41 -12.62 8.68
CA LYS A 63 18.55 -11.75 8.38
C LYS A 63 19.66 -12.50 7.63
N GLY A 64 20.35 -11.78 6.75
CA GLY A 64 21.49 -12.28 6.00
C GLY A 64 21.14 -13.38 4.98
N VAL A 65 22.16 -13.92 4.33
CA VAL A 65 22.01 -14.92 3.26
C VAL A 65 21.36 -16.21 3.76
N PHE A 66 21.77 -16.67 4.95
CA PHE A 66 21.23 -17.91 5.55
C PHE A 66 19.76 -17.77 5.94
N GLY A 67 19.37 -16.60 6.49
CA GLY A 67 17.97 -16.30 6.81
C GLY A 67 17.10 -16.28 5.56
N ILE A 68 17.54 -15.64 4.49
CA ILE A 68 16.81 -15.61 3.22
C ILE A 68 16.69 -17.02 2.62
N ARG A 69 17.76 -17.82 2.67
CA ARG A 69 17.71 -19.23 2.22
C ARG A 69 16.73 -20.07 3.03
N LYS A 70 16.69 -19.88 4.35
CA LYS A 70 15.72 -20.53 5.26
C LYS A 70 14.29 -20.15 4.87
N LEU A 71 14.02 -18.84 4.71
CA LEU A 71 12.70 -18.34 4.29
C LEU A 71 12.27 -18.95 2.96
N THR A 72 13.13 -18.90 1.93
CA THR A 72 12.79 -19.42 0.61
C THR A 72 12.45 -20.92 0.66
N LYS A 73 13.27 -21.73 1.35
CA LYS A 73 12.98 -23.16 1.51
C LYS A 73 11.66 -23.41 2.24
N GLN A 74 11.35 -22.62 3.27
CA GLN A 74 10.09 -22.70 3.99
C GLN A 74 8.91 -22.38 3.08
N LEU A 75 8.98 -21.30 2.30
CA LEU A 75 7.93 -20.91 1.35
C LEU A 75 7.71 -21.97 0.26
N ILE A 76 8.79 -22.52 -0.29
CA ILE A 76 8.72 -23.63 -1.25
C ILE A 76 8.02 -24.84 -0.64
N LYS A 77 8.48 -25.30 0.53
CA LYS A 77 7.93 -26.49 1.20
C LYS A 77 6.44 -26.31 1.54
N GLN A 78 6.06 -25.13 1.98
CA GLN A 78 4.70 -24.88 2.47
C GLN A 78 3.71 -24.63 1.35
N PHE A 79 4.11 -23.92 0.29
CA PHE A 79 3.18 -23.45 -0.72
C PHE A 79 3.35 -24.08 -2.08
N ASN A 80 4.54 -24.57 -2.43
CA ASN A 80 4.85 -25.15 -3.75
C ASN A 80 4.20 -24.36 -4.91
N PRO A 81 4.55 -23.07 -5.13
CA PRO A 81 3.85 -22.20 -6.06
C PRO A 81 4.14 -22.57 -7.53
N ASP A 82 3.19 -22.33 -8.41
CA ASP A 82 3.39 -22.43 -9.86
C ASP A 82 4.21 -21.25 -10.40
N TYR A 83 4.01 -20.06 -9.81
CA TYR A 83 4.69 -18.82 -10.17
C TYR A 83 5.09 -18.02 -8.94
N VAL A 84 6.15 -17.22 -9.08
CA VAL A 84 6.62 -16.29 -8.06
C VAL A 84 6.56 -14.86 -8.60
N ALA A 85 5.89 -13.96 -7.86
CA ALA A 85 5.73 -12.54 -8.17
C ALA A 85 6.54 -11.68 -7.19
N ASP A 86 7.67 -11.14 -7.63
CA ASP A 86 8.38 -10.11 -6.89
C ASP A 86 7.80 -8.72 -7.20
N LEU A 87 6.95 -8.23 -6.30
CA LEU A 87 6.35 -6.89 -6.38
C LEU A 87 7.19 -5.83 -5.65
N HIS A 88 8.42 -6.17 -5.24
CA HIS A 88 9.25 -5.28 -4.42
C HIS A 88 10.55 -4.81 -5.10
N ASP A 89 11.26 -5.69 -5.79
CA ASP A 89 12.54 -5.42 -6.45
C ASP A 89 13.54 -4.65 -5.57
N VAL A 90 13.96 -5.28 -4.48
CA VAL A 90 15.03 -4.82 -3.60
C VAL A 90 16.09 -5.92 -3.42
N ILE A 91 17.26 -5.59 -2.86
CA ILE A 91 18.34 -6.55 -2.68
C ILE A 91 17.87 -7.85 -2.03
N ARG A 92 17.07 -7.75 -0.97
CA ARG A 92 16.52 -8.93 -0.26
C ARG A 92 15.67 -9.81 -1.18
N THR A 93 14.78 -9.21 -1.98
CA THR A 93 13.92 -9.99 -2.88
C THR A 93 14.67 -10.54 -4.08
N LYS A 94 15.71 -9.86 -4.56
CA LYS A 94 16.61 -10.40 -5.59
C LYS A 94 17.34 -11.66 -5.11
N MET A 95 17.72 -11.70 -3.83
CA MET A 95 18.29 -12.92 -3.24
C MET A 95 17.26 -14.04 -3.13
N LEU A 96 16.01 -13.74 -2.71
CA LEU A 96 14.90 -14.71 -2.76
C LEU A 96 14.71 -15.25 -4.17
N ASN A 97 14.61 -14.35 -5.17
CA ASN A 97 14.43 -14.68 -6.57
C ASN A 97 15.50 -15.66 -7.07
N SER A 98 16.78 -15.38 -6.76
CA SER A 98 17.89 -16.23 -7.17
C SER A 98 17.78 -17.66 -6.62
N ILE A 99 17.25 -17.82 -5.41
CA ILE A 99 17.07 -19.14 -4.79
C ILE A 99 15.86 -19.84 -5.43
N PHE A 100 14.72 -19.15 -5.64
CA PHE A 100 13.56 -19.71 -6.35
C PHE A 100 13.95 -20.20 -7.75
N ILE A 101 14.69 -19.40 -8.52
CA ILE A 101 15.15 -19.76 -9.88
C ILE A 101 16.04 -21.02 -9.83
N ARG A 102 16.97 -21.12 -8.87
CA ARG A 102 17.81 -22.33 -8.70
C ARG A 102 17.01 -23.58 -8.37
N HIS A 103 15.82 -23.45 -7.80
CA HIS A 103 14.90 -24.55 -7.53
C HIS A 103 13.88 -24.76 -8.68
N GLY A 104 14.08 -24.14 -9.85
CA GLY A 104 13.28 -24.35 -11.06
C GLY A 104 11.99 -23.50 -11.13
N TYR A 105 11.75 -22.59 -10.18
CA TYR A 105 10.56 -21.75 -10.22
C TYR A 105 10.67 -20.60 -11.21
N LYS A 106 9.56 -20.27 -11.87
CA LYS A 106 9.46 -19.08 -12.72
C LYS A 106 9.18 -17.86 -11.87
N VAL A 107 10.11 -16.90 -11.90
CA VAL A 107 10.02 -15.66 -11.12
C VAL A 107 9.79 -14.48 -12.05
N PHE A 108 8.78 -13.67 -11.72
CA PHE A 108 8.41 -12.45 -12.44
C PHE A 108 8.56 -11.26 -11.48
N GLN A 109 9.41 -10.33 -11.83
CA GLN A 109 9.78 -9.20 -11.00
C GLN A 109 9.18 -7.91 -11.55
N ILE A 110 8.76 -7.00 -10.67
CA ILE A 110 8.25 -5.68 -11.06
C ILE A 110 9.33 -4.87 -11.78
N ASP A 111 8.95 -4.19 -12.85
CA ASP A 111 9.72 -3.09 -13.42
C ASP A 111 9.29 -1.77 -12.75
N LYS A 112 10.21 -1.15 -12.01
CA LYS A 112 10.00 0.13 -11.32
C LYS A 112 10.11 1.35 -12.24
N GLY A 113 10.38 1.16 -13.53
CA GLY A 113 10.53 2.22 -14.50
C GLY A 113 11.72 3.14 -14.21
N LYS A 114 12.85 2.59 -13.79
CA LYS A 114 14.04 3.39 -13.47
C LYS A 114 14.51 4.22 -14.67
N ILE A 115 14.61 3.61 -15.84
CA ILE A 115 15.04 4.28 -17.08
C ILE A 115 14.06 5.41 -17.45
N GLU A 116 12.75 5.18 -17.32
CA GLU A 116 11.73 6.19 -17.60
C GLU A 116 11.85 7.38 -16.63
N LYS A 117 12.10 7.09 -15.34
CA LYS A 117 12.29 8.12 -14.31
C LYS A 117 13.57 8.93 -14.53
N GLU A 118 14.66 8.27 -14.87
CA GLU A 118 15.92 8.92 -15.22
C GLU A 118 15.74 9.87 -16.38
N LYS A 119 15.08 9.44 -17.47
CA LYS A 119 14.75 10.30 -18.61
C LYS A 119 13.87 11.48 -18.22
N LEU A 120 12.89 11.28 -17.33
CA LEU A 120 11.99 12.34 -16.89
C LEU A 120 12.71 13.41 -16.04
N THR A 121 13.71 13.01 -15.26
CA THR A 121 14.50 13.91 -14.40
C THR A 121 15.73 14.50 -15.09
N ASP A 122 16.09 14.01 -16.26
CA ASP A 122 17.17 14.57 -17.07
C ASP A 122 16.76 15.97 -17.54
N ILE A 123 17.56 16.97 -17.16
CA ILE A 123 17.34 18.38 -17.50
C ILE A 123 17.47 18.66 -19.00
N TRP A 124 18.23 17.82 -19.72
CA TRP A 124 18.44 17.94 -21.16
C TRP A 124 17.35 17.25 -21.99
N ASN A 125 16.54 16.41 -21.35
CA ASN A 125 15.43 15.76 -22.01
C ASN A 125 14.20 16.69 -22.03
N LEU A 126 13.88 17.21 -23.20
CA LEU A 126 12.72 18.08 -23.41
C LEU A 126 11.40 17.30 -23.47
N ASP A 127 11.46 16.02 -23.81
CA ASP A 127 10.28 15.16 -23.92
C ASP A 127 9.82 14.69 -22.53
N LYS A 128 8.87 15.38 -21.94
CA LYS A 128 8.24 14.99 -20.68
C LYS A 128 6.98 14.18 -20.96
N PHE A 129 6.94 12.96 -20.46
CA PHE A 129 5.80 12.05 -20.63
C PHE A 129 5.31 11.51 -19.28
N PRO A 130 4.01 11.20 -19.15
CA PRO A 130 3.48 10.61 -17.92
C PRO A 130 4.09 9.23 -17.65
N LEU A 131 4.57 9.01 -16.44
CA LEU A 131 5.04 7.68 -16.03
C LEU A 131 3.88 6.71 -15.88
N LYS A 132 4.12 5.43 -16.21
CA LYS A 132 3.17 4.35 -15.92
C LYS A 132 2.87 4.32 -14.42
N ARG A 133 1.59 4.27 -14.06
CA ARG A 133 1.14 4.19 -12.67
C ARG A 133 1.69 2.94 -11.98
N THR A 134 2.00 3.03 -10.70
CA THR A 134 2.57 1.92 -9.92
C THR A 134 1.66 0.70 -9.89
N VAL A 135 0.35 0.88 -9.80
CA VAL A 135 -0.63 -0.22 -9.84
C VAL A 135 -0.59 -0.98 -11.18
N GLU A 136 -0.39 -0.29 -12.29
CA GLU A 136 -0.21 -0.93 -13.61
C GLU A 136 1.11 -1.72 -13.69
N ARG A 137 2.17 -1.24 -13.02
CA ARG A 137 3.44 -1.97 -12.94
C ARG A 137 3.28 -3.27 -12.13
N TYR A 138 2.43 -3.29 -11.09
CA TYR A 138 2.07 -4.53 -10.39
C TYR A 138 1.25 -5.46 -11.29
N ALA A 139 0.26 -4.94 -12.00
CA ALA A 139 -0.54 -5.73 -12.95
C ALA A 139 0.31 -6.35 -14.06
N ASP A 140 1.33 -5.63 -14.55
CA ASP A 140 2.25 -6.14 -15.58
C ASP A 140 3.04 -7.38 -15.13
N VAL A 141 3.27 -7.56 -13.82
CA VAL A 141 3.90 -8.78 -13.32
C VAL A 141 3.04 -9.99 -13.62
N PHE A 142 1.73 -9.89 -13.40
CA PHE A 142 0.77 -10.96 -13.68
C PHE A 142 0.51 -11.13 -15.19
N ARG A 143 0.47 -10.02 -15.96
CA ARG A 143 0.35 -10.09 -17.43
C ARG A 143 1.52 -10.86 -18.06
N ARG A 144 2.75 -10.64 -17.58
CA ARG A 144 3.94 -11.38 -18.05
C ARG A 144 3.94 -12.86 -17.66
N MET A 145 3.13 -13.28 -16.69
CA MET A 145 2.87 -14.69 -16.39
C MET A 145 1.90 -15.34 -17.39
N GLY A 146 1.30 -14.55 -18.28
CA GLY A 146 0.31 -15.00 -19.27
C GLY A 146 -1.14 -14.89 -18.80
N PHE A 147 -1.42 -14.15 -17.71
CA PHE A 147 -2.77 -13.93 -17.21
C PHE A 147 -3.37 -12.64 -17.77
N GLN A 148 -4.69 -12.63 -17.91
CA GLN A 148 -5.43 -11.41 -18.24
C GLN A 148 -5.59 -10.53 -16.97
N VAL A 149 -5.22 -9.27 -17.09
CA VAL A 149 -5.39 -8.27 -16.00
C VAL A 149 -5.76 -6.92 -16.59
N ASN A 150 -6.98 -6.49 -16.37
CA ASN A 150 -7.48 -5.17 -16.76
C ASN A 150 -7.94 -4.46 -15.49
N LEU A 151 -7.16 -3.47 -15.04
CA LEU A 151 -7.52 -2.69 -13.87
C LEU A 151 -8.65 -1.72 -14.19
N SER A 152 -9.66 -1.69 -13.34
CA SER A 152 -10.82 -0.81 -13.51
C SER A 152 -10.51 0.66 -13.33
N HIS A 153 -9.47 0.98 -12.54
CA HIS A 153 -9.13 2.33 -12.07
C HIS A 153 -10.30 3.06 -11.39
N LYS A 154 -11.28 2.30 -10.91
CA LYS A 154 -12.44 2.84 -10.21
C LYS A 154 -12.28 2.69 -8.72
N LEU A 155 -12.70 3.71 -8.00
CA LEU A 155 -12.78 3.64 -6.55
C LEU A 155 -13.96 2.73 -6.15
N ARG A 156 -13.69 1.72 -5.31
CA ARG A 156 -14.73 0.82 -4.78
C ARG A 156 -15.29 1.44 -3.52
N THR A 157 -16.40 2.14 -3.63
CA THR A 157 -17.10 2.70 -2.47
C THR A 157 -17.67 1.58 -1.60
N LEU A 158 -17.31 1.56 -0.32
CA LEU A 158 -17.73 0.54 0.66
C LEU A 158 -18.91 0.99 1.53
N SER A 159 -19.26 2.29 1.50
CA SER A 159 -20.35 2.87 2.29
C SER A 159 -20.98 4.02 1.56
N ASP A 160 -22.32 4.10 1.61
CA ASP A 160 -23.11 5.17 0.99
C ASP A 160 -23.37 6.35 1.94
N ASN A 161 -23.20 6.15 3.25
CA ASN A 161 -23.54 7.14 4.29
C ASN A 161 -22.27 7.80 4.84
N LYS A 162 -21.68 8.71 4.06
CA LYS A 162 -20.41 9.37 4.37
C LYS A 162 -20.64 10.85 4.65
N LYS A 163 -20.14 11.34 5.79
CA LYS A 163 -20.34 12.74 6.22
C LYS A 163 -19.11 13.40 6.81
N ASP A 164 -18.13 12.61 7.23
CA ASP A 164 -16.99 13.09 8.01
C ASP A 164 -15.77 13.26 7.09
N ILE A 165 -14.87 14.17 7.44
CA ILE A 165 -13.60 14.37 6.72
C ILE A 165 -12.46 13.77 7.53
N GLY A 166 -11.60 12.99 6.87
CA GLY A 166 -10.31 12.59 7.38
C GLY A 166 -9.24 13.59 6.99
N PHE A 167 -8.34 13.92 7.90
CA PHE A 167 -7.20 14.77 7.61
C PHE A 167 -5.91 14.14 8.14
N ALA A 168 -4.98 13.84 7.24
CA ALA A 168 -3.65 13.30 7.51
C ALA A 168 -2.57 14.32 7.07
N PRO A 169 -2.20 15.29 7.94
CA PRO A 169 -1.34 16.41 7.58
C PRO A 169 0.15 16.07 7.49
N PHE A 170 0.54 14.84 7.84
CA PHE A 170 1.94 14.47 7.93
C PHE A 170 2.36 13.45 6.87
N ALA A 171 3.65 13.47 6.54
CA ALA A 171 4.30 12.49 5.68
C ALA A 171 5.73 12.23 6.17
N GLN A 172 6.31 11.12 5.78
CA GLN A 172 7.67 10.73 6.18
C GLN A 172 8.75 11.76 5.79
N HIS A 173 8.53 12.51 4.70
CA HIS A 173 9.49 13.49 4.17
C HIS A 173 8.92 14.89 4.27
N LYS A 174 9.67 15.82 4.88
CA LYS A 174 9.24 17.22 5.05
C LYS A 174 8.82 17.91 3.73
N GLY A 175 9.50 17.62 2.62
CA GLY A 175 9.15 18.16 1.30
C GLY A 175 7.81 17.70 0.73
N LYS A 176 7.13 16.75 1.39
CA LYS A 176 5.80 16.26 1.04
C LYS A 176 4.71 16.77 1.98
N MET A 177 5.05 17.68 2.88
CA MET A 177 4.11 18.22 3.87
C MET A 177 3.81 19.68 3.59
N MET A 178 2.57 20.07 3.82
CA MET A 178 2.19 21.46 3.96
C MET A 178 2.82 22.04 5.26
N PRO A 179 3.19 23.32 5.33
CA PRO A 179 3.59 23.94 6.59
C PRO A 179 2.55 23.72 7.67
N GLU A 180 3.00 23.42 8.89
CA GLU A 180 2.13 23.07 10.02
C GLU A 180 1.05 24.12 10.28
N GLU A 181 1.40 25.40 10.23
CA GLU A 181 0.47 26.52 10.41
C GLU A 181 -0.67 26.51 9.36
N LYS A 182 -0.33 26.20 8.11
CA LYS A 182 -1.34 26.12 7.02
C LYS A 182 -2.22 24.87 7.20
N SER A 183 -1.66 23.77 7.66
CA SER A 183 -2.41 22.55 7.96
C SER A 183 -3.38 22.77 9.11
N PHE A 184 -2.95 23.49 10.16
CA PHE A 184 -3.80 23.87 11.28
C PHE A 184 -4.96 24.77 10.83
N GLU A 185 -4.67 25.80 10.02
CA GLU A 185 -5.69 26.70 9.50
C GLU A 185 -6.69 25.96 8.59
N LEU A 186 -6.22 25.05 7.73
CA LEU A 186 -7.09 24.21 6.92
C LEU A 186 -8.02 23.37 7.80
N ALA A 187 -7.50 22.72 8.84
CA ALA A 187 -8.31 21.95 9.78
C ALA A 187 -9.40 22.83 10.44
N ARG A 188 -9.04 24.05 10.82
CA ARG A 188 -9.97 25.03 11.41
C ARG A 188 -11.09 25.45 10.45
N ILE A 189 -10.77 25.59 9.16
CA ILE A 189 -11.76 25.93 8.13
C ILE A 189 -12.72 24.75 7.90
N LEU A 190 -12.19 23.52 7.74
CA LEU A 190 -12.99 22.33 7.53
C LEU A 190 -13.92 22.03 8.70
N ALA A 191 -13.45 22.24 9.93
CA ALA A 191 -14.22 21.98 11.15
C ALA A 191 -15.43 22.90 11.35
N LYS A 192 -15.52 24.02 10.61
CA LYS A 192 -16.72 24.90 10.64
C LYS A 192 -17.97 24.22 10.10
N THR A 193 -17.80 23.30 9.16
CA THR A 193 -18.92 22.69 8.43
C THR A 193 -18.96 21.17 8.51
N HIS A 194 -17.83 20.53 8.86
CA HIS A 194 -17.70 19.08 8.92
C HIS A 194 -17.04 18.64 10.23
N ARG A 195 -17.33 17.42 10.66
CA ARG A 195 -16.52 16.75 11.67
C ARG A 195 -15.23 16.28 11.03
N VAL A 196 -14.09 16.61 11.64
CA VAL A 196 -12.77 16.29 11.11
C VAL A 196 -12.06 15.28 12.01
N TYR A 197 -11.62 14.18 11.43
CA TYR A 197 -10.81 13.16 12.10
C TYR A 197 -9.36 13.26 11.65
N PHE A 198 -8.46 13.44 12.60
CA PHE A 198 -7.03 13.50 12.33
C PHE A 198 -6.42 12.09 12.32
N PHE A 199 -5.64 11.81 11.29
CA PHE A 199 -4.86 10.60 11.12
C PHE A 199 -3.37 10.93 11.14
N GLY A 200 -2.57 10.06 11.78
CA GLY A 200 -1.13 10.22 11.88
C GLY A 200 -0.54 9.09 12.71
N GLY A 201 0.78 9.06 12.86
CA GLY A 201 1.47 8.01 13.59
C GLY A 201 2.78 8.48 14.21
N GLY A 202 3.13 7.86 15.34
CA GLY A 202 4.32 8.26 16.10
C GLY A 202 4.06 9.38 17.10
N LYS A 203 4.99 9.51 18.04
CA LYS A 203 4.79 10.37 19.22
C LYS A 203 4.63 11.85 18.88
N GLU A 204 5.48 12.37 17.99
CA GLU A 204 5.46 13.80 17.61
C GLU A 204 4.14 14.19 16.95
N GLU A 205 3.68 13.40 15.97
CA GLU A 205 2.41 13.65 15.27
C GLU A 205 1.22 13.54 16.24
N ASN A 206 1.22 12.55 17.14
CA ASN A 206 0.18 12.39 18.15
C ASN A 206 0.09 13.59 19.09
N ASP A 207 1.23 14.12 19.52
CA ASP A 207 1.29 15.28 20.41
C ASP A 207 0.72 16.54 19.72
N ILE A 208 1.07 16.75 18.46
CA ILE A 208 0.57 17.88 17.65
C ILE A 208 -0.94 17.75 17.44
N LEU A 209 -1.41 16.60 16.95
CA LEU A 209 -2.82 16.39 16.65
C LEU A 209 -3.71 16.43 17.90
N THR A 210 -3.18 16.00 19.04
CA THR A 210 -3.88 16.12 20.32
C THR A 210 -4.01 17.59 20.77
N LYS A 211 -3.01 18.44 20.48
CA LYS A 211 -3.11 19.88 20.72
C LYS A 211 -4.15 20.53 19.81
N TRP A 212 -4.19 20.16 18.52
CA TRP A 212 -5.17 20.67 17.57
C TRP A 212 -6.60 20.29 17.97
N GLU A 213 -6.82 19.05 18.39
CA GLU A 213 -8.12 18.57 18.88
C GLU A 213 -8.67 19.44 20.03
N LYS A 214 -7.78 19.89 20.95
CA LYS A 214 -8.17 20.78 22.06
C LYS A 214 -8.45 22.23 21.63
N GLN A 215 -7.89 22.68 20.51
CA GLN A 215 -7.98 24.06 20.05
C GLN A 215 -9.04 24.27 18.97
N ILE A 216 -9.38 23.23 18.24
CA ILE A 216 -10.33 23.30 17.13
C ILE A 216 -11.59 22.50 17.49
N PRO A 217 -12.73 23.16 17.74
CA PRO A 217 -13.99 22.46 17.94
C PRO A 217 -14.34 21.57 16.76
N ASN A 218 -15.09 20.51 17.02
CA ASN A 218 -15.56 19.56 15.99
C ASN A 218 -14.44 18.75 15.30
N THR A 219 -13.29 18.60 15.99
CA THR A 219 -12.19 17.74 15.52
C THR A 219 -11.91 16.61 16.50
N HIS A 220 -11.39 15.48 16.00
CA HIS A 220 -11.06 14.29 16.80
C HIS A 220 -9.75 13.68 16.31
N SER A 221 -8.76 13.57 17.17
CA SER A 221 -7.52 12.87 16.85
C SER A 221 -7.68 11.36 17.04
N LEU A 222 -7.44 10.59 15.98
CA LEU A 222 -7.39 9.12 16.00
C LEU A 222 -5.95 8.58 16.03
N SER A 223 -4.98 9.48 15.88
CA SER A 223 -3.56 9.14 15.82
C SER A 223 -3.12 8.37 17.07
N GLY A 224 -2.58 7.16 16.87
CA GLY A 224 -2.10 6.29 17.95
C GLY A 224 -3.18 5.71 18.87
N LYS A 225 -4.47 5.94 18.59
CA LYS A 225 -5.60 5.47 19.42
C LYS A 225 -6.29 4.21 18.87
N LEU A 226 -6.13 3.91 17.59
CA LEU A 226 -6.81 2.83 16.90
C LEU A 226 -5.84 1.72 16.48
N LYS A 227 -6.34 0.48 16.42
CA LYS A 227 -5.69 -0.59 15.68
C LYS A 227 -5.90 -0.36 14.19
N LEU A 228 -5.05 -0.96 13.35
CA LEU A 228 -5.14 -0.80 11.89
C LEU A 228 -6.53 -1.17 11.34
N THR A 229 -7.15 -2.24 11.82
CA THR A 229 -8.51 -2.64 11.43
C THR A 229 -9.55 -1.56 11.72
N GLU A 230 -9.47 -0.94 12.90
CA GLU A 230 -10.38 0.13 13.32
C GLU A 230 -10.13 1.42 12.52
N GLU A 231 -8.86 1.71 12.23
CA GLU A 231 -8.47 2.84 11.39
C GLU A 231 -9.00 2.67 9.97
N LEU A 232 -8.82 1.49 9.37
CA LEU A 232 -9.36 1.16 8.05
C LEU A 232 -10.89 1.25 8.02
N GLN A 233 -11.57 0.74 9.05
CA GLN A 233 -13.01 0.86 9.17
C GLN A 233 -13.43 2.34 9.20
N LYS A 234 -12.78 3.15 10.04
CA LYS A 234 -13.08 4.59 10.12
C LYS A 234 -12.84 5.30 8.79
N ILE A 235 -11.74 4.98 8.10
CA ILE A 235 -11.45 5.54 6.77
C ILE A 235 -12.58 5.21 5.79
N SER A 236 -13.15 4.00 5.82
CA SER A 236 -14.24 3.61 4.92
C SER A 236 -15.53 4.41 5.11
N GLU A 237 -15.72 5.00 6.29
CA GLU A 237 -16.90 5.80 6.66
C GLU A 237 -16.75 7.28 6.29
N LEU A 238 -15.56 7.73 5.89
CA LEU A 238 -15.31 9.12 5.54
C LEU A 238 -15.85 9.46 4.14
N GLU A 239 -16.39 10.66 4.00
CA GLU A 239 -16.76 11.25 2.72
C GLU A 239 -15.51 11.56 1.88
N LEU A 240 -14.51 12.12 2.55
CA LEU A 240 -13.27 12.58 1.94
C LEU A 240 -12.10 12.39 2.89
N MET A 241 -10.96 11.98 2.37
CA MET A 241 -9.67 12.07 3.02
C MET A 241 -8.85 13.19 2.38
N ILE A 242 -8.33 14.09 3.19
CA ILE A 242 -7.29 15.04 2.78
C ILE A 242 -5.98 14.54 3.39
N SER A 243 -5.02 14.22 2.55
CA SER A 243 -3.77 13.57 3.00
C SER A 243 -2.58 14.16 2.27
N MET A 244 -1.49 14.32 2.95
CA MET A 244 -0.20 14.50 2.29
C MET A 244 0.17 13.23 1.52
N ASP A 245 1.17 13.29 0.63
CA ASP A 245 1.71 12.09 -0.06
C ASP A 245 2.32 11.12 0.97
N SER A 246 1.42 10.38 1.62
CA SER A 246 1.70 9.45 2.73
C SER A 246 0.92 8.14 2.56
N ALA A 247 1.10 7.23 3.50
CA ALA A 247 0.38 5.95 3.50
C ALA A 247 -1.15 6.15 3.56
N ASN A 248 -1.64 7.17 4.25
CA ASN A 248 -3.07 7.43 4.42
C ASN A 248 -3.80 7.68 3.10
N MET A 249 -3.15 8.31 2.11
CA MET A 249 -3.69 8.44 0.75
C MET A 249 -4.00 7.07 0.12
N HIS A 250 -3.10 6.11 0.29
CA HIS A 250 -3.26 4.76 -0.25
C HIS A 250 -4.29 3.95 0.54
N LEU A 251 -4.37 4.14 1.87
CA LEU A 251 -5.40 3.52 2.70
C LEU A 251 -6.80 4.04 2.35
N ALA A 252 -6.94 5.35 2.12
CA ALA A 252 -8.20 5.92 1.67
C ALA A 252 -8.67 5.28 0.35
N SER A 253 -7.77 5.18 -0.63
CA SER A 253 -8.07 4.51 -1.89
C SER A 253 -8.44 3.03 -1.70
N LEU A 254 -7.70 2.29 -0.86
CA LEU A 254 -8.00 0.88 -0.53
C LEU A 254 -9.38 0.71 0.10
N MET A 255 -9.79 1.66 0.93
CA MET A 255 -11.08 1.63 1.64
C MET A 255 -12.22 2.32 0.88
N GLY A 256 -12.03 2.67 -0.40
CA GLY A 256 -13.07 3.27 -1.24
C GLY A 256 -13.45 4.68 -0.83
N THR A 257 -12.56 5.41 -0.18
CA THR A 257 -12.74 6.80 0.21
C THR A 257 -12.01 7.71 -0.77
N ARG A 258 -12.69 8.73 -1.24
CA ARG A 258 -12.07 9.77 -2.09
C ARG A 258 -10.92 10.42 -1.33
N CYS A 259 -9.83 10.73 -2.03
CA CYS A 259 -8.68 11.38 -1.42
C CYS A 259 -8.21 12.57 -2.27
N ILE A 260 -7.91 13.66 -1.58
CA ILE A 260 -7.17 14.81 -2.11
C ILE A 260 -5.78 14.79 -1.49
N SER A 261 -4.74 14.90 -2.35
CA SER A 261 -3.34 14.93 -1.92
C SER A 261 -2.57 16.03 -2.65
#